data_b9b7d22dce102e07a1207db906b3b042
#
_entry.id   b9b7d22dce102e07a1207db906b3b042
#
_cell.length_a   1.000
_cell.length_b   1.000
_cell.length_c   1.000
_cell.angle_alpha   90.00
_cell.angle_beta   90.00
_cell.angle_gamma   90.00
#
_symmetry.space_group_name_H-M   'P 1'
#
loop_
_entity.id
_entity.type
_entity.pdbx_description
1 polymer ?
#
loop_
_entity_poly.entity_id
_entity_poly.type
_entity_poly.pdbx_seq_one_letter_code
_entity_poly.pdbx_strand_id
1 'polypeptide(L)'
;MKTAIKIQKLSKTFSARETFPGIFGTLKGLFYAKERQFTAIKNLYFEILEGERVAFIGPNGAGKSTTIKILTGILHPTSGIVEVLGLTPWKDRHALGYQIGTVFGQRTQLWYHLPPYDTFNLLSKIYEIKPKIYKKRLAELVNLFEIEPFLKKPVRQLSLGERMRCEIAASLLHQPKILFLDEPTIGLDINAKLMIRGLLNRLSKEHGTTLFLTSHDTADIEQVCDRVIVIDKGTIITDSSLKDLKKTYMKKKILTLAMDEESLSLRLPGIKILENGHHHFSCEVDISLTPIDRVIQEALTLSTLKDITIEDPSMEEVIRLLYGKINHG
;
A
#
# COMPACT_ATOMS: atom_id res chain seq x y z
N MET A 1 5.71 -20.38 11.74
CA MET A 1 6.28 -19.10 11.29
C MET A 1 6.35 -18.18 12.51
N LYS A 2 7.37 -17.30 12.58
CA LYS A 2 7.47 -16.35 13.69
C LYS A 2 6.63 -15.10 13.38
N THR A 3 6.12 -14.47 14.44
CA THR A 3 5.40 -13.20 14.33
C THR A 3 6.39 -12.06 14.09
N ALA A 4 6.19 -11.31 13.02
CA ALA A 4 6.95 -10.09 12.71
C ALA A 4 6.32 -8.85 13.35
N ILE A 5 5.00 -8.72 13.29
CA ILE A 5 4.24 -7.60 13.88
C ILE A 5 3.05 -8.15 14.62
N LYS A 6 2.82 -7.66 15.86
CA LYS A 6 1.65 -7.99 16.66
C LYS A 6 1.05 -6.72 17.26
N ILE A 7 -0.22 -6.52 17.01
CA ILE A 7 -1.00 -5.38 17.52
C ILE A 7 -2.23 -5.90 18.27
N GLN A 8 -2.42 -5.40 19.51
CA GLN A 8 -3.57 -5.72 20.34
C GLN A 8 -4.14 -4.46 20.96
N LYS A 9 -5.41 -4.17 20.70
CA LYS A 9 -6.17 -3.01 21.21
C LYS A 9 -5.44 -1.67 20.99
N LEU A 10 -4.72 -1.53 19.87
CA LEU A 10 -3.98 -0.31 19.58
C LEU A 10 -4.94 0.86 19.37
N SER A 11 -4.74 1.92 20.14
CA SER A 11 -5.47 3.19 19.96
C SER A 11 -4.53 4.37 20.00
N LYS A 12 -4.81 5.38 19.17
CA LYS A 12 -4.10 6.65 19.15
C LYS A 12 -5.05 7.83 19.05
N THR A 13 -5.06 8.64 20.08
CA THR A 13 -5.77 9.92 20.14
C THR A 13 -4.75 11.05 20.19
N PHE A 14 -4.98 12.07 19.40
CA PHE A 14 -4.24 13.33 19.43
C PHE A 14 -5.10 14.37 20.11
N SER A 15 -4.51 15.19 20.98
CA SER A 15 -5.14 16.39 21.52
C SER A 15 -4.53 17.62 20.84
N ALA A 16 -5.34 18.48 20.31
CA ALA A 16 -4.97 19.76 19.77
C ALA A 16 -5.69 20.87 20.55
N ARG A 17 -4.95 21.86 21.02
CA ARG A 17 -5.55 23.05 21.61
C ARG A 17 -6.01 23.98 20.48
N GLU A 18 -7.22 24.51 20.60
CA GLU A 18 -7.68 25.56 19.67
C GLU A 18 -6.79 26.79 19.79
N THR A 19 -6.18 27.20 18.67
CA THR A 19 -5.39 28.42 18.59
C THR A 19 -6.29 29.55 18.09
N PHE A 20 -6.31 30.66 18.80
CA PHE A 20 -7.01 31.87 18.36
C PHE A 20 -6.02 32.78 17.63
N PRO A 21 -6.33 33.30 16.44
CA PRO A 21 -5.43 34.17 15.69
C PRO A 21 -5.27 35.54 16.38
N GLY A 22 -4.06 36.11 16.30
CA GLY A 22 -3.71 37.46 16.80
C GLY A 22 -3.19 37.47 18.25
N ILE A 23 -2.54 38.60 18.61
CA ILE A 23 -1.86 38.78 19.93
C ILE A 23 -2.83 38.60 21.09
N PHE A 24 -4.07 39.12 20.99
CA PHE A 24 -5.13 38.94 21.97
C PHE A 24 -5.68 37.52 21.98
N GLY A 25 -5.60 36.82 20.82
CA GLY A 25 -5.98 35.41 20.70
C GLY A 25 -5.06 34.50 21.51
N THR A 26 -3.78 34.80 21.57
CA THR A 26 -2.78 34.04 22.34
C THR A 26 -3.06 34.08 23.83
N LEU A 27 -3.40 35.27 24.36
CA LEU A 27 -3.82 35.47 25.77
C LEU A 27 -5.15 34.77 26.08
N LYS A 28 -6.14 34.86 25.16
CA LYS A 28 -7.43 34.16 25.30
C LYS A 28 -7.26 32.62 25.25
N GLY A 29 -6.34 32.12 24.43
CA GLY A 29 -5.99 30.70 24.32
C GLY A 29 -5.38 30.11 25.61
N LEU A 30 -4.68 30.92 26.40
CA LEU A 30 -4.13 30.49 27.70
C LEU A 30 -5.23 30.12 28.71
N PHE A 31 -6.38 30.81 28.69
CA PHE A 31 -7.46 30.66 29.67
C PHE A 31 -8.69 29.91 29.13
N TYR A 32 -8.91 29.89 27.81
CA TYR A 32 -10.15 29.37 27.20
C TYR A 32 -9.94 28.39 26.07
N ALA A 33 -8.70 27.90 25.81
CA ALA A 33 -8.46 26.94 24.76
C ALA A 33 -9.14 25.60 25.08
N LYS A 34 -10.17 25.24 24.32
CA LYS A 34 -10.77 23.91 24.37
C LYS A 34 -9.80 22.91 23.75
N GLU A 35 -9.56 21.79 24.42
CA GLU A 35 -8.88 20.65 23.84
C GLU A 35 -9.83 19.93 22.87
N ARG A 36 -9.45 19.90 21.60
CA ARG A 36 -10.09 19.05 20.60
C ARG A 36 -9.34 17.72 20.53
N GLN A 37 -10.02 16.65 20.86
CA GLN A 37 -9.45 15.30 20.72
C GLN A 37 -9.83 14.71 19.35
N PHE A 38 -8.84 14.19 18.65
CA PHE A 38 -9.00 13.48 17.39
C PHE A 38 -8.43 12.07 17.53
N THR A 39 -9.29 11.05 17.44
CA THR A 39 -8.88 9.65 17.51
C THR A 39 -8.57 9.15 16.13
N ALA A 40 -7.27 8.95 15.85
CA ALA A 40 -6.77 8.48 14.56
C ALA A 40 -6.80 6.95 14.43
N ILE A 41 -6.72 6.22 15.53
CA ILE A 41 -6.72 4.76 15.58
C ILE A 41 -7.59 4.32 16.76
N LYS A 42 -8.46 3.31 16.53
CA LYS A 42 -9.43 2.79 17.49
C LYS A 42 -9.33 1.27 17.56
N ASN A 43 -8.78 0.75 18.66
CA ASN A 43 -8.77 -0.70 18.96
C ASN A 43 -8.33 -1.60 17.79
N LEU A 44 -7.22 -1.29 17.12
CA LEU A 44 -6.72 -2.17 16.06
C LEU A 44 -6.19 -3.49 16.63
N TYR A 45 -6.45 -4.57 15.88
CA TYR A 45 -5.95 -5.91 16.13
C TYR A 45 -5.51 -6.52 14.81
N PHE A 46 -4.25 -6.88 14.68
CA PHE A 46 -3.76 -7.73 13.61
C PHE A 46 -2.40 -8.31 13.96
N GLU A 47 -2.03 -9.36 13.26
CA GLU A 47 -0.73 -10.01 13.37
C GLU A 47 -0.19 -10.26 11.96
N ILE A 48 1.12 -10.04 11.77
CA ILE A 48 1.83 -10.29 10.51
C ILE A 48 2.97 -11.24 10.81
N LEU A 49 3.12 -12.27 9.99
CA LEU A 49 4.17 -13.27 10.10
C LEU A 49 5.43 -12.84 9.32
N GLU A 50 6.59 -13.38 9.71
CA GLU A 50 7.84 -13.14 8.96
C GLU A 50 7.70 -13.62 7.52
N GLY A 51 8.10 -12.79 6.55
CA GLY A 51 8.03 -13.05 5.12
C GLY A 51 6.69 -12.71 4.46
N GLU A 52 5.64 -12.33 5.22
CA GLU A 52 4.38 -11.87 4.62
C GLU A 52 4.53 -10.55 3.87
N ARG A 53 3.74 -10.38 2.82
CA ARG A 53 3.63 -9.16 2.02
C ARG A 53 2.23 -8.59 2.19
N VAL A 54 2.12 -7.58 3.02
CA VAL A 54 0.83 -7.04 3.46
C VAL A 54 0.63 -5.63 2.94
N ALA A 55 -0.49 -5.41 2.25
CA ALA A 55 -0.99 -4.08 1.93
C ALA A 55 -1.88 -3.56 3.07
N PHE A 56 -1.59 -2.37 3.57
CA PHE A 56 -2.38 -1.68 4.58
C PHE A 56 -3.03 -0.45 3.96
N ILE A 57 -4.28 -0.56 3.57
CA ILE A 57 -4.96 0.41 2.73
C ILE A 57 -6.14 1.08 3.41
N GLY A 58 -6.52 2.25 2.93
CA GLY A 58 -7.63 3.02 3.49
C GLY A 58 -7.68 4.42 2.90
N PRO A 59 -8.78 5.16 3.06
CA PRO A 59 -8.87 6.55 2.60
C PRO A 59 -7.89 7.45 3.34
N ASN A 60 -7.74 8.68 2.85
CA ASN A 60 -6.94 9.70 3.54
C ASN A 60 -7.51 9.98 4.93
N GLY A 61 -6.64 10.02 5.94
CA GLY A 61 -7.06 10.18 7.33
C GLY A 61 -7.52 8.90 8.04
N ALA A 62 -7.55 7.74 7.36
CA ALA A 62 -7.96 6.46 7.98
C ALA A 62 -7.03 5.96 9.11
N GLY A 63 -5.80 6.50 9.24
CA GLY A 63 -4.84 6.11 10.26
C GLY A 63 -3.61 5.36 9.74
N LYS A 64 -3.44 5.17 8.41
CA LYS A 64 -2.34 4.41 7.80
C LYS A 64 -0.95 4.88 8.26
N SER A 65 -0.58 6.11 7.94
CA SER A 65 0.75 6.65 8.30
C SER A 65 0.93 6.80 9.83
N THR A 66 -0.16 6.97 10.58
CA THR A 66 -0.12 6.96 12.05
C THR A 66 0.27 5.56 12.55
N THR A 67 -0.30 4.50 11.98
CA THR A 67 0.03 3.11 12.30
C THR A 67 1.49 2.81 11.99
N ILE A 68 1.98 3.15 10.78
CA ILE A 68 3.41 2.98 10.43
C ILE A 68 4.32 3.70 11.41
N LYS A 69 4.01 4.95 11.76
CA LYS A 69 4.83 5.73 12.71
C LYS A 69 4.86 5.11 14.11
N ILE A 70 3.81 4.41 14.54
CA ILE A 70 3.82 3.67 15.81
C ILE A 70 4.66 2.40 15.67
N LEU A 71 4.49 1.63 14.58
CA LEU A 71 5.25 0.41 14.31
C LEU A 71 6.75 0.65 14.18
N THR A 72 7.14 1.81 13.68
CA THR A 72 8.55 2.23 13.52
C THR A 72 9.11 2.95 14.75
N GLY A 73 8.32 3.07 15.84
CA GLY A 73 8.76 3.73 17.09
C GLY A 73 8.85 5.26 17.01
N ILE A 74 8.35 5.89 15.93
CA ILE A 74 8.31 7.35 15.78
C ILE A 74 7.22 7.97 16.66
N LEU A 75 6.06 7.29 16.79
CA LEU A 75 4.95 7.73 17.62
C LEU A 75 4.70 6.73 18.76
N HIS A 76 4.33 7.28 19.90
CA HIS A 76 3.84 6.50 21.05
C HIS A 76 2.31 6.31 20.92
N PRO A 77 1.76 5.10 21.13
CA PRO A 77 0.32 4.89 21.18
C PRO A 77 -0.30 5.55 22.43
N THR A 78 -1.62 5.76 22.40
CA THR A 78 -2.36 6.17 23.59
C THR A 78 -2.64 4.96 24.49
N SER A 79 -2.94 3.81 23.87
CA SER A 79 -3.16 2.54 24.57
C SER A 79 -2.94 1.35 23.63
N GLY A 80 -2.88 0.16 24.22
CA GLY A 80 -2.71 -1.10 23.50
C GLY A 80 -1.28 -1.64 23.54
N ILE A 81 -1.11 -2.84 22.99
CA ILE A 81 0.17 -3.54 22.91
C ILE A 81 0.60 -3.59 21.45
N VAL A 82 1.86 -3.23 21.20
CA VAL A 82 2.50 -3.31 19.89
C VAL A 82 3.86 -3.95 20.05
N GLU A 83 4.07 -5.02 19.32
CA GLU A 83 5.34 -5.72 19.23
C GLU A 83 5.77 -5.81 17.76
N VAL A 84 7.01 -5.47 17.48
CA VAL A 84 7.66 -5.63 16.16
C VAL A 84 8.93 -6.43 16.35
N LEU A 85 9.00 -7.62 15.77
CA LEU A 85 10.09 -8.57 15.97
C LEU A 85 10.35 -8.89 17.46
N GLY A 86 9.29 -8.94 18.28
CA GLY A 86 9.37 -9.16 19.73
C GLY A 86 9.82 -7.94 20.54
N LEU A 87 10.02 -6.78 19.92
CA LEU A 87 10.43 -5.53 20.55
C LEU A 87 9.25 -4.56 20.68
N THR A 88 9.24 -3.76 21.74
CA THR A 88 8.28 -2.65 21.87
C THR A 88 8.83 -1.42 21.16
N PRO A 89 8.21 -0.94 20.03
CA PRO A 89 8.84 0.00 19.10
C PRO A 89 9.40 1.29 19.74
N TRP A 90 8.67 1.87 20.68
CA TRP A 90 9.09 3.15 21.31
C TRP A 90 10.06 2.95 22.50
N LYS A 91 10.09 1.75 23.10
CA LYS A 91 11.03 1.43 24.18
C LYS A 91 12.35 0.95 23.61
N ASP A 92 12.30 0.07 22.64
CA ASP A 92 13.45 -0.63 22.06
C ASP A 92 13.87 -0.01 20.72
N ARG A 93 13.63 1.32 20.54
CA ARG A 93 13.77 2.02 19.27
C ARG A 93 15.14 1.83 18.60
N HIS A 94 16.21 1.83 19.38
CA HIS A 94 17.56 1.61 18.87
C HIS A 94 17.72 0.20 18.30
N ALA A 95 17.40 -0.82 19.08
CA ALA A 95 17.50 -2.22 18.64
C ALA A 95 16.56 -2.53 17.45
N LEU A 96 15.37 -1.94 17.43
CA LEU A 96 14.43 -2.07 16.33
C LEU A 96 14.95 -1.40 15.06
N GLY A 97 15.58 -0.24 15.17
CA GLY A 97 16.13 0.51 14.02
C GLY A 97 17.13 -0.30 13.19
N TYR A 98 17.87 -1.22 13.79
CA TYR A 98 18.78 -2.14 13.08
C TYR A 98 18.06 -3.28 12.35
N GLN A 99 16.79 -3.50 12.61
CA GLN A 99 16.04 -4.64 12.08
C GLN A 99 14.93 -4.25 11.09
N ILE A 100 14.62 -2.96 10.98
CA ILE A 100 13.57 -2.46 10.09
C ILE A 100 14.15 -1.44 9.09
N GLY A 101 13.61 -1.47 7.86
CA GLY A 101 13.79 -0.41 6.87
C GLY A 101 12.51 0.40 6.74
N THR A 102 12.63 1.69 6.45
CA THR A 102 11.47 2.56 6.25
C THR A 102 11.66 3.44 5.03
N VAL A 103 10.63 3.54 4.19
CA VAL A 103 10.59 4.47 3.06
C VAL A 103 9.29 5.26 3.13
N PHE A 104 9.38 6.58 3.19
CA PHE A 104 8.23 7.49 3.17
C PHE A 104 8.18 8.20 1.82
N GLY A 105 7.24 7.84 0.96
CA GLY A 105 7.18 8.33 -0.43
C GLY A 105 7.22 9.85 -0.61
N GLN A 106 6.68 10.57 0.37
CA GLN A 106 6.65 12.04 0.35
C GLN A 106 7.87 12.71 1.01
N ARG A 107 8.73 11.96 1.68
CA ARG A 107 9.89 12.48 2.40
C ARG A 107 11.13 11.68 2.08
N THR A 108 12.14 12.35 1.55
CA THR A 108 13.43 11.71 1.28
C THR A 108 14.26 11.57 2.56
N GLN A 109 14.91 10.41 2.73
CA GLN A 109 15.99 10.20 3.70
C GLN A 109 17.37 10.48 3.09
N LEU A 110 17.44 10.59 1.75
CA LEU A 110 18.66 10.97 1.06
C LEU A 110 18.93 12.47 1.23
N TRP A 111 20.16 12.84 1.36
CA TRP A 111 20.54 14.26 1.46
C TRP A 111 20.38 14.97 0.12
N TYR A 112 19.45 15.89 0.05
CA TYR A 112 18.98 16.53 -1.19
C TYR A 112 20.08 17.16 -2.04
N HIS A 113 21.10 17.74 -1.40
CA HIS A 113 22.21 18.41 -2.09
C HIS A 113 23.43 17.51 -2.35
N LEU A 114 23.46 16.32 -1.79
CA LEU A 114 24.55 15.36 -1.93
C LEU A 114 24.18 14.18 -2.82
N PRO A 115 25.16 13.49 -3.40
CA PRO A 115 24.92 12.24 -4.12
C PRO A 115 24.39 11.13 -3.17
N PRO A 116 23.56 10.18 -3.68
CA PRO A 116 23.13 9.01 -2.90
C PRO A 116 24.28 8.23 -2.26
N TYR A 117 25.42 8.16 -2.95
CA TYR A 117 26.63 7.50 -2.43
C TYR A 117 27.06 8.02 -1.06
N ASP A 118 26.98 9.34 -0.82
CA ASP A 118 27.36 9.92 0.47
C ASP A 118 26.40 9.50 1.59
N THR A 119 25.09 9.45 1.26
CA THR A 119 24.09 8.93 2.22
C THR A 119 24.34 7.46 2.53
N PHE A 120 24.65 6.62 1.52
CA PHE A 120 24.96 5.20 1.74
C PHE A 120 26.20 5.01 2.60
N ASN A 121 27.25 5.80 2.39
CA ASN A 121 28.43 5.80 3.23
C ASN A 121 28.10 6.17 4.68
N LEU A 122 27.31 7.22 4.90
CA LEU A 122 26.86 7.61 6.24
C LEU A 122 26.05 6.49 6.89
N LEU A 123 25.04 5.96 6.19
CA LEU A 123 24.21 4.87 6.71
C LEU A 123 25.05 3.64 7.07
N SER A 124 26.08 3.32 6.27
CA SER A 124 27.01 2.23 6.60
C SER A 124 27.71 2.42 7.94
N LYS A 125 28.00 3.67 8.34
CA LYS A 125 28.59 4.01 9.63
C LYS A 125 27.55 4.00 10.75
N ILE A 126 26.35 4.55 10.49
CA ILE A 126 25.25 4.55 11.46
C ILE A 126 24.85 3.13 11.85
N TYR A 127 24.76 2.23 10.84
CA TYR A 127 24.44 0.81 11.05
C TYR A 127 25.65 -0.07 11.35
N GLU A 128 26.84 0.52 11.61
CA GLU A 128 28.07 -0.17 11.98
C GLU A 128 28.46 -1.32 11.03
N ILE A 129 28.16 -1.16 9.72
CA ILE A 129 28.41 -2.19 8.71
C ILE A 129 29.92 -2.25 8.42
N LYS A 130 30.53 -3.44 8.62
CA LYS A 130 31.95 -3.64 8.33
C LYS A 130 32.27 -3.30 6.88
N PRO A 131 33.40 -2.61 6.56
CA PRO A 131 33.70 -2.11 5.22
C PRO A 131 33.65 -3.16 4.11
N LYS A 132 34.11 -4.37 4.37
CA LYS A 132 34.07 -5.48 3.40
C LYS A 132 32.61 -5.90 3.10
N ILE A 133 31.75 -5.96 4.12
CA ILE A 133 30.34 -6.29 3.98
C ILE A 133 29.62 -5.16 3.25
N TYR A 134 29.89 -3.90 3.61
CA TYR A 134 29.31 -2.73 2.95
C TYR A 134 29.58 -2.72 1.44
N LYS A 135 30.86 -2.90 1.04
CA LYS A 135 31.21 -2.93 -0.39
C LYS A 135 30.43 -3.99 -1.16
N LYS A 136 30.33 -5.20 -0.58
CA LYS A 136 29.56 -6.30 -1.22
C LYS A 136 28.08 -5.95 -1.37
N ARG A 137 27.45 -5.50 -0.29
CA ARG A 137 26.03 -5.12 -0.26
C ARG A 137 25.72 -3.95 -1.18
N LEU A 138 26.58 -2.92 -1.18
CA LEU A 138 26.42 -1.79 -2.07
C LEU A 138 26.42 -2.25 -3.54
N ALA A 139 27.37 -3.10 -3.92
CA ALA A 139 27.42 -3.64 -5.30
C ALA A 139 26.15 -4.45 -5.64
N GLU A 140 25.67 -5.29 -4.73
CA GLU A 140 24.42 -6.06 -4.91
C GLU A 140 23.21 -5.11 -5.09
N LEU A 141 23.07 -4.09 -4.23
CA LEU A 141 21.96 -3.13 -4.32
C LEU A 141 22.07 -2.23 -5.55
N VAL A 142 23.27 -1.81 -5.93
CA VAL A 142 23.52 -1.04 -7.15
C VAL A 142 23.04 -1.81 -8.37
N ASN A 143 23.39 -3.08 -8.47
CA ASN A 143 22.97 -3.94 -9.57
C ASN A 143 21.45 -4.23 -9.51
N LEU A 144 20.93 -4.58 -8.34
CA LEU A 144 19.51 -4.92 -8.17
C LEU A 144 18.61 -3.75 -8.52
N PHE A 145 18.94 -2.53 -8.08
CA PHE A 145 18.15 -1.31 -8.27
C PHE A 145 18.57 -0.50 -9.51
N GLU A 146 19.60 -0.95 -10.26
CA GLU A 146 20.13 -0.27 -11.43
C GLU A 146 20.44 1.21 -11.19
N ILE A 147 21.08 1.50 -10.06
CA ILE A 147 21.31 2.88 -9.59
C ILE A 147 22.73 3.39 -9.88
N GLU A 148 23.59 2.61 -10.52
CA GLU A 148 24.96 3.02 -10.87
C GLU A 148 25.04 4.42 -11.52
N PRO A 149 24.19 4.77 -12.52
CA PRO A 149 24.25 6.08 -13.18
C PRO A 149 23.89 7.26 -12.27
N PHE A 150 23.27 7.00 -11.13
CA PHE A 150 22.73 8.02 -10.23
C PHE A 150 23.57 8.24 -8.98
N LEU A 151 24.44 7.28 -8.63
CA LEU A 151 25.18 7.26 -7.35
C LEU A 151 26.00 8.52 -7.09
N LYS A 152 26.52 9.15 -8.14
CA LYS A 152 27.41 10.32 -8.06
C LYS A 152 26.69 11.64 -8.40
N LYS A 153 25.40 11.60 -8.77
CA LYS A 153 24.61 12.80 -9.08
C LYS A 153 23.93 13.31 -7.80
N PRO A 154 23.91 14.61 -7.52
CA PRO A 154 23.13 15.15 -6.39
C PRO A 154 21.67 14.71 -6.47
N VAL A 155 21.07 14.34 -5.33
CA VAL A 155 19.69 13.83 -5.23
C VAL A 155 18.67 14.77 -5.88
N ARG A 156 18.89 16.11 -5.79
CA ARG A 156 18.03 17.13 -6.42
C ARG A 156 17.96 17.05 -7.96
N GLN A 157 18.90 16.35 -8.60
CA GLN A 157 18.96 16.19 -10.07
C GLN A 157 18.33 14.87 -10.54
N LEU A 158 17.93 14.01 -9.61
CA LEU A 158 17.30 12.74 -9.92
C LEU A 158 15.81 12.93 -10.19
N SER A 159 15.28 12.18 -11.14
CA SER A 159 13.84 12.00 -11.27
C SER A 159 13.25 11.35 -10.01
N LEU A 160 11.95 11.44 -9.85
CA LEU A 160 11.28 10.84 -8.68
C LEU A 160 11.48 9.31 -8.62
N GLY A 161 11.43 8.63 -9.78
CA GLY A 161 11.68 7.19 -9.88
C GLY A 161 13.12 6.80 -9.58
N GLU A 162 14.11 7.54 -10.10
CA GLU A 162 15.53 7.34 -9.80
C GLU A 162 15.81 7.56 -8.31
N ARG A 163 15.22 8.61 -7.72
CA ARG A 163 15.32 8.88 -6.31
C ARG A 163 14.70 7.76 -5.47
N MET A 164 13.50 7.28 -5.82
CA MET A 164 12.84 6.21 -5.09
C MET A 164 13.65 4.90 -5.11
N ARG A 165 14.29 4.56 -6.22
CA ARG A 165 15.21 3.41 -6.29
C ARG A 165 16.37 3.55 -5.31
N CYS A 166 16.98 4.73 -5.24
CA CYS A 166 18.04 5.00 -4.27
C CYS A 166 17.53 4.99 -2.82
N GLU A 167 16.31 5.49 -2.56
CA GLU A 167 15.68 5.46 -1.23
C GLU A 167 15.47 4.04 -0.72
N ILE A 168 14.90 3.16 -1.56
CA ILE A 168 14.67 1.77 -1.20
C ILE A 168 16.01 1.05 -1.02
N ALA A 169 16.98 1.25 -1.91
CA ALA A 169 18.32 0.68 -1.77
C ALA A 169 19.00 1.12 -0.47
N ALA A 170 18.89 2.40 -0.09
CA ALA A 170 19.41 2.93 1.16
C ALA A 170 18.78 2.24 2.37
N SER A 171 17.45 2.04 2.34
CA SER A 171 16.71 1.39 3.43
C SER A 171 17.02 -0.10 3.62
N LEU A 172 17.65 -0.72 2.61
CA LEU A 172 18.04 -2.14 2.60
C LEU A 172 19.51 -2.40 2.97
N LEU A 173 20.30 -1.36 3.11
CA LEU A 173 21.75 -1.48 3.29
C LEU A 173 22.15 -2.31 4.52
N HIS A 174 21.38 -2.24 5.60
CA HIS A 174 21.56 -2.98 6.84
C HIS A 174 20.83 -4.33 6.89
N GLN A 175 20.20 -4.76 5.78
CA GLN A 175 19.43 -6.02 5.64
C GLN A 175 18.29 -6.14 6.68
N PRO A 176 17.30 -5.25 6.62
CA PRO A 176 16.18 -5.28 7.55
C PRO A 176 15.34 -6.55 7.35
N LYS A 177 14.73 -7.04 8.43
CA LYS A 177 13.75 -8.13 8.40
C LYS A 177 12.37 -7.67 7.92
N ILE A 178 12.04 -6.40 8.19
CA ILE A 178 10.78 -5.78 7.78
C ILE A 178 11.09 -4.49 7.02
N LEU A 179 10.43 -4.29 5.90
CA LEU A 179 10.45 -3.05 5.14
C LEU A 179 9.06 -2.39 5.19
N PHE A 180 9.00 -1.21 5.80
CA PHE A 180 7.81 -0.36 5.80
C PHE A 180 7.88 0.62 4.64
N LEU A 181 6.85 0.62 3.80
CA LEU A 181 6.74 1.43 2.59
C LEU A 181 5.46 2.27 2.67
N ASP A 182 5.59 3.56 2.91
CA ASP A 182 4.45 4.49 2.96
C ASP A 182 4.30 5.19 1.61
N GLU A 183 3.45 4.67 0.73
CA GLU A 183 3.15 5.15 -0.62
C GLU A 183 4.40 5.29 -1.54
N PRO A 184 5.17 4.21 -1.75
CA PRO A 184 6.46 4.29 -2.45
C PRO A 184 6.34 4.58 -3.95
N THR A 185 5.17 4.45 -4.54
CA THR A 185 4.93 4.65 -5.99
C THR A 185 4.18 5.94 -6.30
N ILE A 186 3.87 6.75 -5.27
CA ILE A 186 3.13 8.00 -5.45
C ILE A 186 3.89 8.98 -6.35
N GLY A 187 3.20 9.52 -7.38
CA GLY A 187 3.78 10.49 -8.31
C GLY A 187 4.78 9.92 -9.31
N LEU A 188 5.02 8.60 -9.32
CA LEU A 188 5.86 7.94 -10.31
C LEU A 188 5.10 7.73 -11.64
N ASP A 189 5.84 7.77 -12.74
CA ASP A 189 5.32 7.31 -14.04
C ASP A 189 5.12 5.78 -14.06
N ILE A 190 4.42 5.30 -15.10
CA ILE A 190 4.06 3.88 -15.24
C ILE A 190 5.30 2.97 -15.23
N ASN A 191 6.37 3.35 -15.94
CA ASN A 191 7.59 2.53 -16.05
C ASN A 191 8.31 2.45 -14.70
N ALA A 192 8.44 3.57 -13.99
CA ALA A 192 9.03 3.61 -12.66
C ALA A 192 8.21 2.76 -11.66
N LYS A 193 6.87 2.83 -11.70
CA LYS A 193 6.00 1.97 -10.88
C LYS A 193 6.23 0.49 -11.15
N LEU A 194 6.21 0.07 -12.42
CA LEU A 194 6.45 -1.33 -12.80
C LEU A 194 7.82 -1.83 -12.31
N MET A 195 8.85 -1.00 -12.46
CA MET A 195 10.18 -1.33 -11.98
C MET A 195 10.21 -1.50 -10.45
N ILE A 196 9.66 -0.55 -9.68
CA ILE A 196 9.62 -0.64 -8.21
C ILE A 196 8.87 -1.89 -7.75
N ARG A 197 7.70 -2.20 -8.35
CA ARG A 197 6.94 -3.42 -8.05
C ARG A 197 7.77 -4.68 -8.30
N GLY A 198 8.43 -4.76 -9.44
CA GLY A 198 9.33 -5.87 -9.78
C GLY A 198 10.48 -6.04 -8.77
N LEU A 199 11.07 -4.93 -8.33
CA LEU A 199 12.14 -4.90 -7.32
C LEU A 199 11.65 -5.38 -5.95
N LEU A 200 10.49 -4.91 -5.48
CA LEU A 200 9.90 -5.34 -4.21
C LEU A 200 9.56 -6.83 -4.22
N ASN A 201 9.04 -7.35 -5.33
CA ASN A 201 8.76 -8.77 -5.50
C ASN A 201 10.03 -9.63 -5.43
N ARG A 202 11.09 -9.22 -6.12
CA ARG A 202 12.40 -9.91 -6.05
C ARG A 202 12.96 -9.90 -4.64
N LEU A 203 12.94 -8.74 -3.98
CA LEU A 203 13.42 -8.58 -2.61
C LEU A 203 12.74 -9.54 -1.64
N SER A 204 11.40 -9.62 -1.68
CA SER A 204 10.67 -10.50 -0.77
C SER A 204 10.93 -11.97 -1.06
N LYS A 205 10.97 -12.38 -2.33
CA LYS A 205 11.18 -13.77 -2.72
C LYS A 205 12.60 -14.26 -2.45
N GLU A 206 13.62 -13.44 -2.71
CA GLU A 206 15.02 -13.83 -2.61
C GLU A 206 15.56 -13.70 -1.19
N HIS A 207 15.07 -12.74 -0.41
CA HIS A 207 15.60 -12.45 0.93
C HIS A 207 14.62 -12.73 2.07
N GLY A 208 13.38 -13.13 1.76
CA GLY A 208 12.36 -13.41 2.79
C GLY A 208 11.95 -12.18 3.61
N THR A 209 12.20 -10.97 3.09
CA THR A 209 11.88 -9.72 3.79
C THR A 209 10.37 -9.55 3.90
N THR A 210 9.89 -9.29 5.11
CA THR A 210 8.49 -8.93 5.37
C THR A 210 8.20 -7.55 4.80
N LEU A 211 7.15 -7.40 4.00
CA LEU A 211 6.75 -6.12 3.43
C LEU A 211 5.46 -5.62 4.07
N PHE A 212 5.49 -4.38 4.55
CA PHE A 212 4.31 -3.65 5.00
C PHE A 212 4.15 -2.40 4.14
N LEU A 213 3.19 -2.44 3.22
CA LEU A 213 3.02 -1.44 2.17
C LEU A 213 1.72 -0.66 2.37
N THR A 214 1.76 0.67 2.36
CA THR A 214 0.57 1.47 2.08
C THR A 214 0.58 1.93 0.64
N SER A 215 -0.56 1.87 -0.03
CA SER A 215 -0.72 2.41 -1.38
C SER A 215 -2.17 2.78 -1.64
N HIS A 216 -2.37 3.77 -2.52
CA HIS A 216 -3.65 4.07 -3.15
C HIS A 216 -3.76 3.46 -4.56
N ASP A 217 -2.67 2.92 -5.08
CA ASP A 217 -2.62 2.27 -6.38
C ASP A 217 -2.93 0.77 -6.21
N THR A 218 -4.03 0.34 -6.80
CA THR A 218 -4.49 -1.05 -6.71
C THR A 218 -3.55 -2.05 -7.34
N ALA A 219 -2.82 -1.63 -8.38
CA ALA A 219 -1.82 -2.47 -9.02
C ALA A 219 -0.59 -2.73 -8.11
N ASP A 220 -0.25 -1.81 -7.19
CA ASP A 220 0.77 -2.08 -6.17
C ASP A 220 0.33 -3.22 -5.26
N ILE A 221 -0.95 -3.18 -4.84
CA ILE A 221 -1.53 -4.17 -3.95
C ILE A 221 -1.52 -5.54 -4.63
N GLU A 222 -2.02 -5.63 -5.86
CA GLU A 222 -2.14 -6.87 -6.60
C GLU A 222 -0.80 -7.51 -6.98
N GLN A 223 0.17 -6.68 -7.35
CA GLN A 223 1.46 -7.17 -7.85
C GLN A 223 2.47 -7.43 -6.75
N VAL A 224 2.40 -6.72 -5.61
CA VAL A 224 3.43 -6.80 -4.56
C VAL A 224 2.96 -7.60 -3.34
N CYS A 225 1.68 -7.57 -3.00
CA CYS A 225 1.17 -8.12 -1.74
C CYS A 225 0.38 -9.42 -1.93
N ASP A 226 0.28 -10.23 -0.86
CA ASP A 226 -0.54 -11.45 -0.83
C ASP A 226 -1.77 -11.28 0.08
N ARG A 227 -1.72 -10.31 1.01
CA ARG A 227 -2.74 -10.03 2.01
C ARG A 227 -3.03 -8.54 2.06
N VAL A 228 -4.27 -8.20 2.31
CA VAL A 228 -4.71 -6.81 2.46
C VAL A 228 -5.46 -6.61 3.77
N ILE A 229 -5.08 -5.56 4.48
CA ILE A 229 -5.78 -5.05 5.65
C ILE A 229 -6.37 -3.69 5.25
N VAL A 230 -7.68 -3.59 5.26
CA VAL A 230 -8.42 -2.35 4.93
C VAL A 230 -8.80 -1.64 6.21
N ILE A 231 -8.40 -0.37 6.34
CA ILE A 231 -8.72 0.48 7.48
C ILE A 231 -9.60 1.66 7.05
N ASP A 232 -10.63 1.97 7.84
CA ASP A 232 -11.39 3.21 7.73
C ASP A 232 -11.67 3.82 9.11
N LYS A 233 -11.60 5.15 9.21
CA LYS A 233 -11.84 5.92 10.45
C LYS A 233 -11.17 5.32 11.69
N GLY A 234 -9.97 4.78 11.51
CA GLY A 234 -9.15 4.20 12.58
C GLY A 234 -9.52 2.77 12.98
N THR A 235 -10.39 2.07 12.27
CA THR A 235 -10.82 0.69 12.53
C THR A 235 -10.52 -0.21 11.33
N ILE A 236 -10.21 -1.49 11.57
CA ILE A 236 -10.05 -2.47 10.49
C ILE A 236 -11.44 -2.88 10.01
N ILE A 237 -11.63 -2.80 8.69
CA ILE A 237 -12.86 -3.21 8.01
C ILE A 237 -12.75 -4.65 7.51
N THR A 238 -11.59 -5.00 6.98
CA THR A 238 -11.30 -6.36 6.52
C THR A 238 -9.81 -6.65 6.65
N ASP A 239 -9.50 -7.91 6.89
CA ASP A 239 -8.16 -8.48 6.92
C ASP A 239 -8.25 -9.84 6.23
N SER A 240 -7.71 -9.94 5.02
CA SER A 240 -7.92 -11.11 4.16
C SER A 240 -6.77 -11.30 3.18
N SER A 241 -6.57 -12.54 2.72
CA SER A 241 -5.72 -12.76 1.55
C SER A 241 -6.33 -12.09 0.32
N LEU A 242 -5.50 -11.62 -0.61
CA LEU A 242 -5.98 -11.06 -1.88
C LEU A 242 -6.81 -12.08 -2.66
N LYS A 243 -6.45 -13.36 -2.58
CA LYS A 243 -7.15 -14.45 -3.24
C LYS A 243 -8.57 -14.62 -2.68
N ASP A 244 -8.74 -14.60 -1.35
CA ASP A 244 -10.05 -14.74 -0.72
C ASP A 244 -10.89 -13.50 -0.91
N LEU A 245 -10.27 -12.31 -0.87
CA LEU A 245 -10.94 -11.05 -1.15
C LEU A 245 -11.51 -11.07 -2.57
N LYS A 246 -10.70 -11.42 -3.55
CA LYS A 246 -11.14 -11.60 -4.94
C LYS A 246 -12.30 -12.59 -5.01
N LYS A 247 -12.16 -13.78 -4.45
CA LYS A 247 -13.22 -14.81 -4.45
C LYS A 247 -14.54 -14.33 -3.82
N THR A 248 -14.46 -13.54 -2.75
CA THR A 248 -15.65 -13.06 -2.03
C THR A 248 -16.39 -11.95 -2.78
N TYR A 249 -15.66 -11.04 -3.41
CA TYR A 249 -16.22 -9.85 -4.06
C TYR A 249 -16.32 -9.97 -5.58
N MET A 250 -15.62 -10.92 -6.21
CA MET A 250 -15.66 -11.17 -7.65
C MET A 250 -16.75 -12.17 -8.04
N LYS A 251 -17.94 -12.10 -7.41
CA LYS A 251 -19.14 -12.81 -7.87
C LYS A 251 -19.68 -12.23 -9.19
N LYS A 252 -19.15 -11.12 -9.60
CA LYS A 252 -19.52 -10.42 -10.82
C LYS A 252 -18.37 -10.49 -11.80
N LYS A 253 -18.68 -10.67 -13.09
CA LYS A 253 -17.72 -10.62 -14.18
C LYS A 253 -18.17 -9.57 -15.19
N ILE A 254 -17.22 -8.95 -15.85
CA ILE A 254 -17.50 -8.06 -16.97
C ILE A 254 -17.38 -8.89 -18.24
N LEU A 255 -18.48 -9.02 -18.95
CA LEU A 255 -18.53 -9.64 -20.26
C LEU A 255 -18.63 -8.55 -21.33
N THR A 256 -17.67 -8.55 -22.24
CA THR A 256 -17.65 -7.65 -23.39
C THR A 256 -17.73 -8.47 -24.67
N LEU A 257 -18.67 -8.11 -25.54
CA LEU A 257 -18.95 -8.78 -26.81
C LEU A 257 -18.78 -7.78 -27.95
N ALA A 258 -17.97 -8.14 -28.94
CA ALA A 258 -18.01 -7.50 -30.27
C ALA A 258 -18.93 -8.32 -31.18
N MET A 259 -19.86 -7.67 -31.88
CA MET A 259 -20.92 -8.35 -32.65
C MET A 259 -21.19 -7.65 -33.96
N ASP A 260 -21.95 -8.31 -34.83
CA ASP A 260 -22.38 -7.74 -36.14
C ASP A 260 -23.56 -6.79 -36.00
N GLU A 261 -24.45 -7.01 -35.05
CA GLU A 261 -25.61 -6.19 -34.77
C GLU A 261 -25.26 -4.89 -34.03
N GLU A 262 -26.02 -3.83 -34.24
CA GLU A 262 -25.80 -2.53 -33.58
C GLU A 262 -26.03 -2.58 -32.09
N SER A 263 -26.94 -3.44 -31.60
CA SER A 263 -27.27 -3.57 -30.18
C SER A 263 -27.77 -4.96 -29.84
N LEU A 264 -27.65 -5.38 -28.59
CA LEU A 264 -28.04 -6.68 -28.07
C LEU A 264 -29.08 -6.53 -26.94
N SER A 265 -30.15 -7.29 -26.94
CA SER A 265 -31.16 -7.29 -25.87
C SER A 265 -31.10 -8.58 -25.08
N LEU A 266 -30.22 -8.61 -24.06
CA LEU A 266 -30.13 -9.71 -23.10
C LEU A 266 -31.01 -9.45 -21.87
N ARG A 267 -31.89 -10.41 -21.54
CA ARG A 267 -32.79 -10.35 -20.39
C ARG A 267 -32.63 -11.55 -19.48
N LEU A 268 -31.47 -11.62 -18.83
CA LEU A 268 -31.16 -12.67 -17.85
C LEU A 268 -31.06 -12.09 -16.44
N PRO A 269 -31.40 -12.85 -15.39
CA PRO A 269 -31.22 -12.42 -14.01
C PRO A 269 -29.77 -12.10 -13.71
N GLY A 270 -29.49 -11.05 -12.92
CA GLY A 270 -28.15 -10.72 -12.50
C GLY A 270 -27.27 -10.05 -13.56
N ILE A 271 -27.84 -9.66 -14.71
CA ILE A 271 -27.13 -8.87 -15.72
C ILE A 271 -27.44 -7.39 -15.54
N LYS A 272 -26.40 -6.59 -15.51
CA LYS A 272 -26.45 -5.14 -15.57
C LYS A 272 -25.69 -4.65 -16.79
N ILE A 273 -26.44 -4.12 -17.78
CA ILE A 273 -25.83 -3.58 -18.99
C ILE A 273 -25.03 -2.33 -18.66
N LEU A 274 -23.79 -2.28 -19.13
CA LEU A 274 -22.86 -1.17 -18.99
C LEU A 274 -22.83 -0.34 -20.28
N GLU A 275 -22.75 -1.01 -21.42
CA GLU A 275 -22.72 -0.39 -22.74
C GLU A 275 -23.47 -1.27 -23.75
N ASN A 276 -24.21 -0.65 -24.68
CA ASN A 276 -24.96 -1.37 -25.70
C ASN A 276 -25.13 -0.48 -26.93
N GLY A 277 -24.40 -0.76 -27.98
CA GLY A 277 -24.44 -0.03 -29.26
C GLY A 277 -23.10 -0.04 -29.99
N HIS A 278 -23.14 0.41 -31.26
CA HIS A 278 -21.94 0.47 -32.12
C HIS A 278 -21.22 -0.87 -32.28
N HIS A 279 -21.98 -1.96 -32.47
CA HIS A 279 -21.43 -3.34 -32.60
C HIS A 279 -20.67 -3.83 -31.34
N HIS A 280 -20.94 -3.20 -30.21
CA HIS A 280 -20.28 -3.48 -28.93
C HIS A 280 -21.34 -3.61 -27.83
N PHE A 281 -21.22 -4.66 -27.02
CA PHE A 281 -22.08 -4.90 -25.86
C PHE A 281 -21.18 -5.21 -24.66
N SER A 282 -21.39 -4.52 -23.55
CA SER A 282 -20.69 -4.79 -22.30
C SER A 282 -21.70 -4.88 -21.16
N CYS A 283 -21.55 -5.90 -20.31
CA CYS A 283 -22.40 -6.07 -19.15
C CYS A 283 -21.65 -6.66 -17.95
N GLU A 284 -22.10 -6.30 -16.77
CA GLU A 284 -21.72 -6.93 -15.51
C GLU A 284 -22.65 -8.15 -15.29
N VAL A 285 -22.08 -9.32 -15.10
CA VAL A 285 -22.78 -10.59 -14.87
C VAL A 285 -22.55 -11.07 -13.45
N ASP A 286 -23.61 -11.20 -12.66
CA ASP A 286 -23.54 -11.87 -11.35
C ASP A 286 -23.57 -13.39 -11.57
N ILE A 287 -22.37 -14.01 -11.49
CA ILE A 287 -22.19 -15.45 -11.74
C ILE A 287 -22.85 -16.35 -10.69
N SER A 288 -23.30 -15.79 -9.57
CA SER A 288 -24.09 -16.51 -8.58
C SER A 288 -25.56 -16.67 -8.98
N LEU A 289 -26.06 -15.81 -9.86
CA LEU A 289 -27.43 -15.83 -10.38
C LEU A 289 -27.51 -16.45 -11.78
N THR A 290 -26.57 -16.09 -12.66
CA THR A 290 -26.52 -16.59 -14.02
C THR A 290 -25.08 -16.99 -14.38
N PRO A 291 -24.81 -18.26 -14.66
CA PRO A 291 -23.52 -18.72 -15.15
C PRO A 291 -23.16 -18.04 -16.47
N ILE A 292 -21.85 -17.76 -16.66
CA ILE A 292 -21.38 -16.97 -17.81
C ILE A 292 -21.59 -17.67 -19.15
N ASP A 293 -21.49 -19.01 -19.16
CA ASP A 293 -21.76 -19.85 -20.32
C ASP A 293 -23.19 -19.67 -20.83
N ARG A 294 -24.18 -19.55 -19.95
CA ARG A 294 -25.59 -19.27 -20.31
C ARG A 294 -25.75 -17.89 -20.95
N VAL A 295 -25.03 -16.88 -20.44
CA VAL A 295 -25.06 -15.52 -21.02
C VAL A 295 -24.51 -15.54 -22.45
N ILE A 296 -23.39 -16.26 -22.66
CA ILE A 296 -22.75 -16.39 -23.98
C ILE A 296 -23.66 -17.17 -24.92
N GLN A 297 -24.26 -18.29 -24.48
CA GLN A 297 -25.20 -19.05 -25.31
C GLN A 297 -26.37 -18.21 -25.78
N GLU A 298 -26.99 -17.42 -24.89
CA GLU A 298 -28.09 -16.54 -25.27
C GLU A 298 -27.62 -15.43 -26.20
N ALA A 299 -26.46 -14.84 -25.98
CA ALA A 299 -25.88 -13.86 -26.89
C ALA A 299 -25.66 -14.44 -28.31
N LEU A 300 -25.15 -15.66 -28.42
CA LEU A 300 -24.95 -16.38 -29.69
C LEU A 300 -26.25 -16.68 -30.45
N THR A 301 -27.38 -16.80 -29.74
CA THR A 301 -28.70 -16.97 -30.40
C THR A 301 -29.25 -15.67 -30.97
N LEU A 302 -28.79 -14.52 -30.43
CA LEU A 302 -29.32 -13.21 -30.77
C LEU A 302 -28.40 -12.42 -31.73
N SER A 303 -27.12 -12.80 -31.81
CA SER A 303 -26.14 -12.06 -32.60
C SER A 303 -24.98 -12.97 -33.04
N THR A 304 -24.31 -12.59 -34.12
CA THR A 304 -23.06 -13.16 -34.55
C THR A 304 -21.91 -12.48 -33.80
N LEU A 305 -21.26 -13.22 -32.89
CA LEU A 305 -20.18 -12.69 -32.10
C LEU A 305 -18.85 -12.75 -32.87
N LYS A 306 -18.10 -11.64 -32.89
CA LYS A 306 -16.76 -11.51 -33.47
C LYS A 306 -15.67 -11.73 -32.43
N ASP A 307 -15.92 -11.27 -31.21
CA ASP A 307 -14.97 -11.41 -30.10
C ASP A 307 -15.71 -11.47 -28.77
N ILE A 308 -15.11 -12.16 -27.81
CA ILE A 308 -15.63 -12.32 -26.44
C ILE A 308 -14.50 -12.08 -25.46
N THR A 309 -14.67 -11.08 -24.62
CA THR A 309 -13.73 -10.81 -23.52
C THR A 309 -14.45 -10.99 -22.18
N ILE A 310 -13.86 -11.77 -21.27
CA ILE A 310 -14.36 -11.98 -19.92
C ILE A 310 -13.30 -11.50 -18.96
N GLU A 311 -13.64 -10.49 -18.19
CA GLU A 311 -12.71 -9.89 -17.20
C GLU A 311 -13.26 -10.06 -15.79
N ASP A 312 -12.34 -10.27 -14.86
CA ASP A 312 -12.65 -10.11 -13.44
C ASP A 312 -12.74 -8.62 -13.11
N PRO A 313 -13.63 -8.22 -12.17
CA PRO A 313 -13.66 -6.84 -11.68
C PRO A 313 -12.29 -6.42 -11.20
N SER A 314 -11.93 -5.18 -11.46
CA SER A 314 -10.66 -4.63 -10.98
C SER A 314 -10.60 -4.60 -9.45
N MET A 315 -9.41 -4.68 -8.87
CA MET A 315 -9.24 -4.51 -7.42
C MET A 315 -9.73 -3.14 -6.96
N GLU A 316 -9.71 -2.14 -7.83
CA GLU A 316 -10.27 -0.81 -7.54
C GLU A 316 -11.79 -0.88 -7.29
N GLU A 317 -12.49 -1.68 -8.06
CA GLU A 317 -13.93 -1.93 -7.86
C GLU A 317 -14.21 -2.68 -6.56
N VAL A 318 -13.41 -3.69 -6.25
CA VAL A 318 -13.48 -4.44 -4.98
C VAL A 318 -13.28 -3.51 -3.79
N ILE A 319 -12.28 -2.65 -3.84
CA ILE A 319 -12.00 -1.67 -2.78
C ILE A 319 -13.11 -0.63 -2.69
N ARG A 320 -13.65 -0.17 -3.83
CA ARG A 320 -14.80 0.76 -3.87
C ARG A 320 -16.05 0.15 -3.23
N LEU A 321 -16.33 -1.13 -3.50
CA LEU A 321 -17.45 -1.86 -2.89
C LEU A 321 -17.25 -2.02 -1.37
N LEU A 322 -16.02 -2.26 -0.91
CA LEU A 322 -15.70 -2.29 0.52
C LEU A 322 -16.00 -0.95 1.20
N TYR A 323 -15.60 0.17 0.59
CA TYR A 323 -15.90 1.50 1.13
C TYR A 323 -17.37 1.90 0.97
N GLY A 324 -18.06 1.47 -0.10
CA GLY A 324 -19.48 1.74 -0.32
C GLY A 324 -20.39 1.11 0.74
N LYS A 325 -20.07 -0.09 1.22
CA LYS A 325 -20.81 -0.75 2.31
C LYS A 325 -20.73 0.02 3.65
N ILE A 326 -19.68 0.81 3.85
CA ILE A 326 -19.45 1.59 5.08
C ILE A 326 -20.31 2.86 5.12
N ASN A 327 -20.64 3.44 3.96
CA ASN A 327 -21.42 4.69 3.86
C ASN A 327 -22.93 4.47 3.94
N HIS A 328 -23.40 3.22 3.93
CA HIS A 328 -24.81 2.85 3.99
C HIS A 328 -25.19 2.01 5.23
N GLY A 329 -24.28 1.84 6.20
CA GLY A 329 -24.50 1.28 7.53
C GLY A 329 -24.16 2.35 8.57
#